data_0077c5894661559ff0bbffb10d0321f1
#
_entry.id   0077c5894661559ff0bbffb10d0321f1
#
_cell.length_a   1.000
_cell.length_b   1.000
_cell.length_c   1.000
_cell.angle_alpha   90.00
_cell.angle_beta   90.00
_cell.angle_gamma   90.00
#
_symmetry.space_group_name_H-M   'P 1'
#
loop_
_entity.id
_entity.type
_entity.pdbx_description
1 polymer ?
#
loop_
_entity_poly.entity_id
_entity_poly.type
_entity_poly.pdbx_seq_one_letter_code
_entity_poly.pdbx_strand_id
1 'polypeptide(L)'
;MMTGIEFEHFTKELLEHNGFHHVEITKASNDYGIDVLAMKKQTLYAIQCKKYKNKVGIEAVREAATGCTYYDQDVAVVFTNSTFSPQAIKLAETLEVELWDGDTLQKLMKHTKRIKKRKRLLLFIFLSILIILFFYIK
;
A
#
# COMPACT_ATOMS: atom_id res chain seq x y z
N MET A 1 14.14 10.21 9.89
CA MET A 1 14.18 9.44 8.61
C MET A 1 13.37 8.18 8.80
N MET A 2 12.42 7.89 7.93
CA MET A 2 11.54 6.71 8.06
C MET A 2 12.35 5.40 7.95
N THR A 3 12.18 4.51 8.90
CA THR A 3 12.76 3.15 8.92
C THR A 3 11.99 2.20 8.02
N GLY A 4 12.52 0.97 7.81
CA GLY A 4 11.79 -0.08 7.09
C GLY A 4 10.45 -0.44 7.75
N ILE A 5 10.45 -0.64 9.06
CA ILE A 5 9.25 -0.97 9.85
C ILE A 5 8.21 0.16 9.77
N GLU A 6 8.65 1.41 9.88
CA GLU A 6 7.74 2.56 9.70
C GLU A 6 7.17 2.63 8.29
N PHE A 7 7.92 2.20 7.28
CA PHE A 7 7.43 2.12 5.90
C PHE A 7 6.39 1.03 5.72
N GLU A 8 6.50 -0.10 6.39
CA GLU A 8 5.47 -1.17 6.40
C GLU A 8 4.16 -0.65 7.01
N HIS A 9 4.23 0.00 8.18
CA HIS A 9 3.06 0.61 8.82
C HIS A 9 2.43 1.71 7.95
N PHE A 10 3.26 2.55 7.34
CA PHE A 10 2.82 3.57 6.41
C PHE A 10 2.14 2.96 5.17
N THR A 11 2.70 1.86 4.64
CA THR A 11 2.12 1.11 3.52
C THR A 11 0.73 0.58 3.89
N LYS A 12 0.58 -0.02 5.07
CA LYS A 12 -0.72 -0.49 5.56
C LYS A 12 -1.76 0.62 5.54
N GLU A 13 -1.50 1.76 6.17
CA GLU A 13 -2.43 2.89 6.19
C GLU A 13 -2.75 3.41 4.80
N LEU A 14 -1.73 3.48 3.93
CA LEU A 14 -1.88 3.95 2.56
C LEU A 14 -2.81 3.04 1.75
N LEU A 15 -2.65 1.73 1.88
CA LEU A 15 -3.48 0.74 1.20
C LEU A 15 -4.94 0.81 1.70
N GLU A 16 -5.16 0.92 3.00
CA GLU A 16 -6.51 1.06 3.59
C GLU A 16 -7.25 2.28 3.03
N HIS A 17 -6.54 3.40 2.80
CA HIS A 17 -7.11 4.60 2.17
C HIS A 17 -7.30 4.48 0.65
N ASN A 18 -6.75 3.46 0.02
CA ASN A 18 -6.81 3.23 -1.42
C ASN A 18 -7.64 2.00 -1.82
N GLY A 19 -8.60 1.62 -0.97
CA GLY A 19 -9.61 0.60 -1.27
C GLY A 19 -9.17 -0.84 -1.02
N PHE A 20 -8.06 -1.03 -0.28
CA PHE A 20 -7.67 -2.34 0.21
C PHE A 20 -8.32 -2.62 1.56
N HIS A 21 -8.68 -3.87 1.80
CA HIS A 21 -9.29 -4.37 3.02
C HIS A 21 -8.44 -5.49 3.60
N HIS A 22 -8.69 -5.86 4.87
CA HIS A 22 -7.95 -6.90 5.58
C HIS A 22 -6.43 -6.73 5.45
N VAL A 23 -5.97 -5.48 5.62
CA VAL A 23 -4.55 -5.14 5.50
C VAL A 23 -3.85 -5.50 6.80
N GLU A 24 -2.94 -6.46 6.72
CA GLU A 24 -2.22 -6.99 7.88
C GLU A 24 -0.71 -6.91 7.65
N ILE A 25 0.03 -6.54 8.69
CA ILE A 25 1.49 -6.62 8.72
C ILE A 25 1.85 -8.02 9.21
N THR A 26 2.70 -8.71 8.49
CA THR A 26 3.19 -10.04 8.85
C THR A 26 4.13 -9.97 10.07
N LYS A 27 4.31 -11.08 10.76
CA LYS A 27 5.28 -11.16 11.87
C LYS A 27 6.69 -11.21 11.30
N ALA A 28 7.63 -10.46 11.89
CA ALA A 28 9.01 -10.29 11.43
C ALA A 28 9.87 -11.56 11.39
N SER A 29 9.40 -12.67 11.90
CA SER A 29 10.14 -13.95 11.88
C SER A 29 9.48 -14.95 10.92
N ASN A 30 10.24 -15.45 9.95
CA ASN A 30 9.82 -16.44 8.95
C ASN A 30 8.69 -15.98 8.00
N ASP A 31 8.70 -14.71 7.61
CA ASP A 31 7.70 -14.11 6.74
C ASP A 31 7.93 -14.34 5.23
N TYR A 32 8.96 -15.10 4.89
CA TYR A 32 9.36 -15.38 3.50
C TYR A 32 9.44 -14.13 2.61
N GLY A 33 9.82 -13.00 3.23
CA GLY A 33 9.99 -11.73 2.54
C GLY A 33 8.68 -10.98 2.24
N ILE A 34 7.55 -11.35 2.84
CA ILE A 34 6.31 -10.58 2.75
C ILE A 34 6.10 -9.79 4.03
N ASP A 35 5.88 -8.49 3.88
CA ASP A 35 5.69 -7.55 4.99
C ASP A 35 4.22 -7.21 5.21
N VAL A 36 3.41 -7.18 4.13
CA VAL A 36 1.99 -6.82 4.20
C VAL A 36 1.15 -7.78 3.36
N LEU A 37 0.06 -8.24 3.94
CA LEU A 37 -1.02 -8.95 3.24
C LEU A 37 -2.22 -8.01 3.11
N ALA A 38 -2.89 -8.02 1.97
CA ALA A 38 -4.03 -7.15 1.71
C ALA A 38 -5.01 -7.77 0.72
N MET A 39 -6.25 -7.31 0.74
CA MET A 39 -7.26 -7.72 -0.25
C MET A 39 -7.86 -6.49 -0.91
N LYS A 40 -8.02 -6.53 -2.23
CA LYS A 40 -8.76 -5.51 -2.98
C LYS A 40 -9.77 -6.19 -3.90
N LYS A 41 -11.04 -5.81 -3.76
CA LYS A 41 -12.15 -6.54 -4.36
C LYS A 41 -12.10 -7.99 -3.86
N GLN A 42 -11.80 -8.98 -4.68
CA GLN A 42 -11.68 -10.39 -4.29
C GLN A 42 -10.27 -10.94 -4.55
N THR A 43 -9.31 -10.06 -4.81
CA THR A 43 -7.93 -10.42 -5.11
C THR A 43 -7.06 -10.25 -3.87
N LEU A 44 -6.25 -11.26 -3.56
CA LEU A 44 -5.33 -11.31 -2.42
C LEU A 44 -3.92 -10.92 -2.85
N TYR A 45 -3.30 -10.02 -2.10
CA TYR A 45 -1.99 -9.45 -2.40
C TYR A 45 -0.99 -9.79 -1.32
N ALA A 46 0.20 -10.23 -1.73
CA ALA A 46 1.38 -10.37 -0.89
C ALA A 46 2.40 -9.30 -1.27
N ILE A 47 2.73 -8.42 -0.33
CA ILE A 47 3.50 -7.21 -0.59
C ILE A 47 4.80 -7.24 0.20
N GLN A 48 5.92 -7.18 -0.51
CA GLN A 48 7.25 -6.95 0.02
C GLN A 48 7.54 -5.45 0.00
N CYS A 49 7.87 -4.87 1.14
CA CYS A 49 8.19 -3.45 1.28
C CYS A 49 9.72 -3.22 1.29
N LYS A 50 10.21 -2.33 0.45
CA LYS A 50 11.63 -1.95 0.39
C LYS A 50 11.79 -0.43 0.49
N LYS A 51 12.21 0.05 1.66
CA LYS A 51 12.57 1.46 1.89
C LYS A 51 14.04 1.67 1.55
N TYR A 52 14.33 2.05 0.31
CA TYR A 52 15.68 2.16 -0.22
C TYR A 52 15.98 3.57 -0.74
N LYS A 53 17.28 3.94 -0.73
CA LYS A 53 17.81 5.10 -1.45
C LYS A 53 18.20 4.74 -2.88
N ASN A 54 18.74 3.53 -3.08
CA ASN A 54 19.18 2.99 -4.35
C ASN A 54 18.08 2.19 -5.04
N LYS A 55 18.33 1.75 -6.26
CA LYS A 55 17.44 0.87 -7.01
C LYS A 55 17.24 -0.46 -6.30
N VAL A 56 16.02 -0.96 -6.30
CA VAL A 56 15.67 -2.29 -5.77
C VAL A 56 16.06 -3.35 -6.80
N GLY A 57 16.76 -4.36 -6.34
CA GLY A 57 17.28 -5.45 -7.17
C GLY A 57 16.39 -6.69 -7.22
N ILE A 58 16.92 -7.74 -7.85
CA ILE A 58 16.20 -9.01 -8.10
C ILE A 58 15.80 -9.79 -6.83
N GLU A 59 16.53 -9.61 -5.73
CA GLU A 59 16.24 -10.35 -4.49
C GLU A 59 14.84 -10.04 -3.97
N ALA A 60 14.42 -8.75 -3.98
CA ALA A 60 13.09 -8.36 -3.57
C ALA A 60 11.99 -9.01 -4.43
N VAL A 61 12.24 -9.18 -5.73
CA VAL A 61 11.31 -9.84 -6.65
C VAL A 61 11.18 -11.34 -6.34
N ARG A 62 12.31 -12.00 -6.05
CA ARG A 62 12.32 -13.41 -5.63
C ARG A 62 11.60 -13.62 -4.31
N GLU A 63 11.88 -12.78 -3.33
CA GLU A 63 11.23 -12.79 -2.02
C GLU A 63 9.71 -12.62 -2.17
N ALA A 64 9.26 -11.65 -2.95
CA ALA A 64 7.84 -11.41 -3.19
C ALA A 64 7.16 -12.62 -3.87
N ALA A 65 7.78 -13.20 -4.91
CA ALA A 65 7.22 -14.35 -5.60
C ALA A 65 7.13 -15.59 -4.68
N THR A 66 8.19 -15.87 -3.93
CA THR A 66 8.24 -17.00 -2.98
C THR A 66 7.22 -16.82 -1.86
N GLY A 67 7.17 -15.63 -1.26
CA GLY A 67 6.25 -15.35 -0.16
C GLY A 67 4.79 -15.34 -0.61
N CYS A 68 4.49 -14.88 -1.82
CA CYS A 68 3.16 -14.93 -2.40
C CYS A 68 2.65 -16.37 -2.48
N THR A 69 3.49 -17.29 -2.93
CA THR A 69 3.17 -18.72 -2.96
C THR A 69 3.00 -19.31 -1.57
N TYR A 70 3.89 -18.95 -0.63
CA TYR A 70 3.82 -19.43 0.75
C TYR A 70 2.53 -19.02 1.46
N TYR A 71 2.07 -17.79 1.26
CA TYR A 71 0.83 -17.25 1.87
C TYR A 71 -0.42 -17.55 1.05
N ASP A 72 -0.32 -18.29 -0.04
CA ASP A 72 -1.43 -18.63 -0.95
C ASP A 72 -2.20 -17.36 -1.39
N GLN A 73 -1.44 -16.37 -1.88
CA GLN A 73 -2.00 -15.11 -2.39
C GLN A 73 -2.02 -15.11 -3.92
N ASP A 74 -2.87 -14.27 -4.50
CA ASP A 74 -3.07 -14.20 -5.96
C ASP A 74 -2.01 -13.35 -6.66
N VAL A 75 -1.56 -12.26 -6.02
CA VAL A 75 -0.67 -11.26 -6.62
C VAL A 75 0.52 -10.98 -5.71
N ALA A 76 1.72 -11.19 -6.23
CA ALA A 76 2.97 -10.77 -5.60
C ALA A 76 3.30 -9.32 -5.97
N VAL A 77 3.71 -8.52 -5.00
CA VAL A 77 4.06 -7.10 -5.18
C VAL A 77 5.38 -6.78 -4.49
N VAL A 78 6.24 -6.02 -5.16
CA VAL A 78 7.33 -5.28 -4.49
C VAL A 78 6.98 -3.80 -4.47
N PHE A 79 6.86 -3.23 -3.28
CA PHE A 79 6.54 -1.82 -3.07
C PHE A 79 7.73 -1.06 -2.51
N THR A 80 8.14 0.02 -3.19
CA THR A 80 9.29 0.83 -2.79
C THR A 80 9.04 2.33 -2.96
N ASN A 81 9.78 3.12 -2.20
CA ASN A 81 9.90 4.57 -2.39
C ASN A 81 10.89 4.94 -3.51
N SER A 82 11.63 3.98 -4.04
CA SER A 82 12.70 4.15 -5.02
C SER A 82 12.26 3.68 -6.42
N THR A 83 13.22 3.22 -7.21
CA THR A 83 13.03 2.63 -8.54
C THR A 83 13.56 1.20 -8.55
N PHE A 84 13.37 0.49 -9.64
CA PHE A 84 13.84 -0.88 -9.83
C PHE A 84 15.01 -0.95 -10.80
N SER A 85 15.91 -1.93 -10.60
CA SER A 85 16.95 -2.22 -11.56
C SER A 85 16.36 -2.84 -12.84
N PRO A 86 17.03 -2.70 -14.01
CA PRO A 86 16.57 -3.35 -15.24
C PRO A 86 16.41 -4.87 -15.10
N GLN A 87 17.28 -5.51 -14.33
CA GLN A 87 17.22 -6.94 -14.07
C GLN A 87 16.01 -7.32 -13.20
N ALA A 88 15.67 -6.47 -12.21
CA ALA A 88 14.49 -6.66 -11.38
C ALA A 88 13.20 -6.56 -12.22
N ILE A 89 13.12 -5.58 -13.11
CA ILE A 89 11.97 -5.41 -14.01
C ILE A 89 11.79 -6.65 -14.89
N LYS A 90 12.87 -7.12 -15.53
CA LYS A 90 12.83 -8.31 -16.38
C LYS A 90 12.43 -9.59 -15.61
N LEU A 91 12.95 -9.74 -14.39
CA LEU A 91 12.60 -10.89 -13.56
C LEU A 91 11.13 -10.83 -13.09
N ALA A 92 10.66 -9.65 -12.75
CA ALA A 92 9.27 -9.43 -12.34
C ALA A 92 8.27 -9.77 -13.45
N GLU A 93 8.57 -9.43 -14.68
CA GLU A 93 7.78 -9.84 -15.85
C GLU A 93 7.72 -11.39 -15.98
N THR A 94 8.84 -12.08 -15.77
CA THR A 94 8.92 -13.55 -15.83
C THR A 94 8.16 -14.24 -14.71
N LEU A 95 8.20 -13.67 -13.50
CA LEU A 95 7.58 -14.23 -12.29
C LEU A 95 6.18 -13.67 -12.00
N GLU A 96 5.66 -12.83 -12.88
CA GLU A 96 4.36 -12.15 -12.73
C GLU A 96 4.24 -11.36 -11.41
N VAL A 97 5.34 -10.69 -11.00
CA VAL A 97 5.40 -9.84 -9.82
C VAL A 97 5.10 -8.39 -10.22
N GLU A 98 4.15 -7.77 -9.57
CA GLU A 98 3.89 -6.33 -9.74
C GLU A 98 4.96 -5.48 -9.05
N LEU A 99 5.40 -4.43 -9.73
CA LEU A 99 6.36 -3.47 -9.22
C LEU A 99 5.69 -2.12 -8.98
N TRP A 100 5.61 -1.73 -7.71
CA TRP A 100 5.08 -0.43 -7.30
C TRP A 100 6.24 0.43 -6.81
N ASP A 101 6.66 1.38 -7.63
CA ASP A 101 7.79 2.28 -7.39
C ASP A 101 7.40 3.58 -6.69
N GLY A 102 8.36 4.51 -6.57
CA GLY A 102 8.14 5.81 -5.97
C GLY A 102 7.06 6.66 -6.67
N ASP A 103 6.87 6.50 -7.98
CA ASP A 103 5.79 7.18 -8.71
C ASP A 103 4.42 6.61 -8.33
N THR A 104 4.32 5.30 -8.20
CA THR A 104 3.11 4.63 -7.68
C THR A 104 2.81 5.09 -6.26
N LEU A 105 3.82 5.16 -5.39
CA LEU A 105 3.70 5.70 -4.04
C LEU A 105 3.11 7.11 -4.03
N GLN A 106 3.64 8.01 -4.87
CA GLN A 106 3.14 9.39 -4.98
C GLN A 106 1.68 9.46 -5.44
N LYS A 107 1.28 8.62 -6.40
CA LYS A 107 -0.12 8.53 -6.87
C LYS A 107 -1.06 8.11 -5.74
N LEU A 108 -0.71 7.08 -4.98
CA LEU A 108 -1.48 6.61 -3.83
C LEU A 108 -1.61 7.67 -2.74
N MET A 109 -0.52 8.38 -2.44
CA MET A 109 -0.52 9.49 -1.47
C MET A 109 -1.40 10.66 -1.90
N LYS A 110 -1.35 11.05 -3.17
CA LYS A 110 -2.22 12.11 -3.72
C LYS A 110 -3.70 11.72 -3.63
N HIS A 111 -4.03 10.47 -3.95
CA HIS A 111 -5.38 9.94 -3.83
C HIS A 111 -5.87 9.99 -2.37
N THR A 112 -5.05 9.54 -1.43
CA THR A 112 -5.34 9.60 0.02
C THR A 112 -5.61 11.03 0.49
N LYS A 113 -4.77 12.00 0.10
CA LYS A 113 -4.96 13.42 0.45
C LYS A 113 -6.29 13.97 -0.11
N ARG A 114 -6.64 13.61 -1.34
CA ARG A 114 -7.90 14.01 -1.98
C ARG A 114 -9.11 13.47 -1.22
N ILE A 115 -9.08 12.19 -0.83
CA ILE A 115 -10.16 11.56 -0.07
C ILE A 115 -10.31 12.23 1.30
N LYS A 116 -9.21 12.44 2.03
CA LYS A 116 -9.24 13.11 3.34
C LYS A 116 -9.81 14.53 3.23
N LYS A 117 -9.44 15.29 2.19
CA LYS A 117 -9.98 16.64 1.94
C LYS A 117 -11.49 16.58 1.67
N ARG A 118 -11.96 15.65 0.85
CA ARG A 118 -13.40 15.48 0.57
C ARG A 118 -14.19 15.11 1.82
N LYS A 119 -13.70 14.19 2.64
CA LYS A 119 -14.35 13.80 3.91
C LYS A 119 -14.45 14.98 4.88
N ARG A 120 -13.40 15.80 5.01
CA ARG A 120 -13.44 17.02 5.84
C ARG A 120 -14.48 18.01 5.35
N LEU A 121 -14.56 18.24 4.05
CA LEU A 121 -15.54 19.14 3.45
C LEU A 121 -16.98 18.65 3.68
N LEU A 122 -17.24 17.37 3.48
CA LEU A 122 -18.57 16.78 3.72
C LEU A 122 -18.97 16.87 5.19
N LEU A 123 -18.04 16.62 6.11
CA LEU A 123 -18.28 16.78 7.54
C LEU A 123 -18.63 18.24 7.88
N PHE A 124 -17.92 19.21 7.31
CA PHE A 124 -18.17 20.63 7.52
C PHE A 124 -19.56 21.04 7.01
N ILE A 125 -19.94 20.57 5.83
CA ILE A 125 -21.28 20.81 5.26
C ILE A 125 -22.36 20.19 6.15
N PHE A 126 -22.17 18.96 6.60
CA PHE A 126 -23.11 18.28 7.49
C PHE A 126 -23.31 19.03 8.81
N LEU A 127 -22.23 19.47 9.46
CA LEU A 127 -22.30 20.26 10.69
C LEU A 127 -22.99 21.61 10.46
N SER A 128 -22.74 22.26 9.33
CA SER A 128 -23.40 23.53 8.97
C SER A 128 -24.92 23.36 8.82
N ILE A 129 -25.34 22.28 8.18
CA ILE A 129 -26.77 21.94 8.02
C ILE A 129 -27.41 21.69 9.39
N LEU A 130 -26.75 20.94 10.27
CA LEU A 130 -27.27 20.70 11.63
C LEU A 130 -27.46 21.99 12.43
N ILE A 131 -26.53 22.93 12.32
CA ILE A 131 -26.62 24.23 12.98
C ILE A 131 -27.83 25.01 12.45
N ILE A 132 -28.01 25.08 11.12
CA ILE A 132 -29.14 25.75 10.49
C ILE A 132 -30.48 25.14 10.95
N LEU A 133 -30.57 23.81 10.94
CA LEU A 133 -31.77 23.11 11.40
C LEU A 133 -32.05 23.38 12.88
N PHE A 134 -31.04 23.43 13.73
CA PHE A 134 -31.20 23.75 15.15
C PHE A 134 -31.80 25.13 15.36
N PHE A 135 -31.35 26.14 14.60
CA PHE A 135 -31.91 27.49 14.70
C PHE A 135 -33.30 27.63 14.05
N TYR A 136 -33.62 26.78 13.05
CA TYR A 136 -34.93 26.82 12.37
C TYR A 136 -36.04 26.16 13.20
N ILE A 137 -35.71 25.14 14.02
CA ILE A 137 -36.69 24.39 14.82
C ILE A 137 -36.95 25.10 16.18
N LYS A 138 -36.13 26.07 16.58
CA LYS A 138 -36.27 26.81 17.82
C LYS A 138 -37.09 28.09 17.62
#